data_25a41a02caf79e65d7e9e6c5bdaafa2a
#
_entry.id   25a41a02caf79e65d7e9e6c5bdaafa2a
#
_cell.length_a   1.000
_cell.length_b   1.000
_cell.length_c   1.000
_cell.angle_alpha   90.00
_cell.angle_beta   90.00
_cell.angle_gamma   90.00
#
_symmetry.space_group_name_H-M   'P 1'
#
loop_
_entity.id
_entity.type
_entity.pdbx_description
1 polymer ?
#
loop_
_entity_poly.entity_id
_entity_poly.type
_entity_poly.pdbx_seq_one_letter_code
_entity_poly.pdbx_strand_id
1 'polypeptide(L)'
;MKRISIMLVLLVAFCSLVMAQDADKGDATQDVPHGKINWTKQYVYATGSGAPDLKAPNVAVARLGAERVAKADAYRNLLEAIKGVNVTGSTTLKNSIEESMEVKTSVEGLVKGAEIVTTKYYSDGGVDVVVRVPLSTLSDKVSGSPTVEKEIANKESVKPAAPATPTPAADGGGQKSVLVFDVRGAKFTPSLFPVVYTDDGKIVYSKKQVRDEVLKTTGMIHYIKDDLDSVSMMYGDAATMLVLKINKVKNKSDLIVGANELASIQSKLKPDAMSEGKVVILF
;
A
#
# COMPACT_ATOMS: atom_id res chain seq x y z
N MET A 1 30.30 27.67 -34.71
CA MET A 1 29.05 28.03 -34.02
C MET A 1 27.92 27.00 -34.21
N LYS A 2 27.68 26.42 -35.40
CA LYS A 2 26.63 25.39 -35.63
C LYS A 2 26.80 24.07 -34.86
N ARG A 3 28.05 23.63 -34.59
CA ARG A 3 28.33 22.35 -33.88
C ARG A 3 28.06 22.43 -32.34
N ILE A 4 28.22 23.62 -31.75
CA ILE A 4 27.96 23.85 -30.31
C ILE A 4 26.44 23.86 -30.04
N SER A 5 25.65 24.38 -30.98
CA SER A 5 24.18 24.45 -30.85
C SER A 5 23.53 23.05 -30.88
N ILE A 6 24.05 22.12 -31.68
CA ILE A 6 23.54 20.74 -31.77
C ILE A 6 23.87 19.96 -30.50
N MET A 7 25.05 20.17 -29.92
CA MET A 7 25.46 19.51 -28.66
C MET A 7 24.63 19.99 -27.45
N LEU A 8 24.27 21.28 -27.42
CA LEU A 8 23.42 21.85 -26.37
C LEU A 8 21.99 21.33 -26.43
N VAL A 9 21.42 21.14 -27.64
CA VAL A 9 20.07 20.58 -27.85
C VAL A 9 20.04 19.10 -27.45
N LEU A 10 21.09 18.32 -27.74
CA LEU A 10 21.20 16.93 -27.33
C LEU A 10 21.35 16.79 -25.80
N LEU A 11 22.05 17.72 -25.13
CA LEU A 11 22.19 17.72 -23.68
C LEU A 11 20.88 18.04 -22.97
N VAL A 12 20.07 18.97 -23.49
CA VAL A 12 18.75 19.32 -22.95
C VAL A 12 17.73 18.19 -23.18
N ALA A 13 17.80 17.49 -24.33
CA ALA A 13 16.93 16.34 -24.60
C ALA A 13 17.28 15.15 -23.71
N PHE A 14 18.56 14.96 -23.33
CA PHE A 14 18.95 13.89 -22.42
C PHE A 14 18.56 14.18 -20.95
N CYS A 15 18.56 15.47 -20.55
CA CYS A 15 18.14 15.87 -19.19
C CYS A 15 16.63 15.68 -18.96
N SER A 16 15.79 15.79 -20.02
CA SER A 16 14.34 15.57 -19.89
C SER A 16 13.94 14.09 -19.81
N LEU A 17 14.79 13.15 -20.24
CA LEU A 17 14.53 11.70 -20.11
C LEU A 17 14.83 11.16 -18.70
N VAL A 18 15.69 11.84 -17.92
CA VAL A 18 16.07 11.40 -16.56
C VAL A 18 15.03 11.79 -15.52
N MET A 19 14.23 12.84 -15.77
CA MET A 19 13.23 13.31 -14.79
C MET A 19 11.95 12.44 -14.70
N ALA A 20 11.75 11.48 -15.61
CA ALA A 20 10.58 10.61 -15.59
C ALA A 20 10.79 9.31 -14.77
N GLN A 21 12.01 9.00 -14.34
CA GLN A 21 12.34 7.77 -13.60
C GLN A 21 12.48 7.96 -12.08
N ASP A 22 12.56 9.18 -11.57
CA ASP A 22 12.81 9.43 -10.14
C ASP A 22 11.54 9.54 -9.27
N ALA A 23 10.36 9.44 -9.85
CA ALA A 23 9.10 9.59 -9.10
C ALA A 23 8.79 8.41 -8.14
N ASP A 24 9.54 7.32 -8.19
CA ASP A 24 9.32 6.09 -7.40
C ASP A 24 10.56 5.70 -6.54
N LYS A 25 11.63 6.49 -6.55
CA LYS A 25 12.77 6.27 -5.64
C LYS A 25 12.34 6.54 -4.20
N GLY A 26 12.33 5.49 -3.37
CA GLY A 26 11.90 5.56 -1.97
C GLY A 26 10.51 5.00 -1.71
N ASP A 27 9.67 4.81 -2.74
CA ASP A 27 8.38 4.17 -2.57
C ASP A 27 8.51 2.64 -2.37
N ALA A 28 7.78 2.10 -1.42
CA ALA A 28 7.63 0.67 -1.21
C ALA A 28 6.74 0.08 -2.32
N THR A 29 7.34 -0.32 -3.42
CA THR A 29 6.62 -0.87 -4.57
C THR A 29 6.80 -2.39 -4.68
N GLN A 30 5.74 -3.06 -5.10
CA GLN A 30 5.73 -4.50 -5.36
C GLN A 30 5.16 -4.73 -6.77
N ASP A 31 5.94 -5.36 -7.63
CA ASP A 31 5.45 -5.80 -8.94
C ASP A 31 4.55 -7.03 -8.77
N VAL A 32 3.42 -7.00 -9.47
CA VAL A 32 2.45 -8.09 -9.54
C VAL A 32 2.10 -8.35 -11.00
N PRO A 33 1.54 -9.51 -11.36
CA PRO A 33 1.10 -9.75 -12.73
C PRO A 33 0.21 -8.61 -13.22
N HIS A 34 0.55 -8.06 -14.38
CA HIS A 34 -0.18 -6.99 -15.08
C HIS A 34 -0.28 -5.64 -14.37
N GLY A 35 0.49 -5.42 -13.26
CA GLY A 35 0.42 -4.16 -12.55
C GLY A 35 1.48 -4.01 -11.46
N LYS A 36 1.28 -3.01 -10.63
CA LYS A 36 2.19 -2.62 -9.55
C LYS A 36 1.40 -2.16 -8.32
N ILE A 37 1.79 -2.63 -7.16
CA ILE A 37 1.27 -2.14 -5.89
C ILE A 37 2.27 -1.13 -5.32
N ASN A 38 1.83 0.08 -5.04
CA ASN A 38 2.61 1.07 -4.32
C ASN A 38 2.06 1.17 -2.89
N TRP A 39 2.77 0.54 -1.96
CA TRP A 39 2.39 0.47 -0.55
C TRP A 39 2.59 1.81 0.19
N THR A 40 3.54 2.64 -0.25
CA THR A 40 3.75 3.98 0.32
C THR A 40 2.64 4.93 -0.08
N LYS A 41 2.31 4.98 -1.38
CA LYS A 41 1.21 5.82 -1.90
C LYS A 41 -0.17 5.20 -1.68
N GLN A 42 -0.24 3.96 -1.23
CA GLN A 42 -1.48 3.23 -0.95
C GLN A 42 -2.37 3.03 -2.19
N TYR A 43 -1.78 2.68 -3.36
CA TYR A 43 -2.51 2.44 -4.61
C TYR A 43 -2.05 1.15 -5.32
N VAL A 44 -2.97 0.52 -6.02
CA VAL A 44 -2.69 -0.48 -7.05
C VAL A 44 -2.82 0.18 -8.41
N TYR A 45 -1.82 0.01 -9.26
CA TYR A 45 -1.76 0.55 -10.62
C TYR A 45 -1.77 -0.56 -11.65
N ALA A 46 -2.39 -0.30 -12.79
CA ALA A 46 -2.27 -1.13 -13.98
C ALA A 46 -2.27 -0.25 -15.24
N THR A 47 -1.62 -0.77 -16.29
CA THR A 47 -1.59 -0.14 -17.60
C THR A 47 -2.27 -1.06 -18.61
N GLY A 48 -3.08 -0.49 -19.48
CA GLY A 48 -3.62 -1.19 -20.62
C GLY A 48 -3.27 -0.47 -21.91
N SER A 49 -3.12 -1.22 -22.99
CA SER A 49 -2.71 -0.74 -24.28
C SER A 49 -3.75 -1.03 -25.35
N GLY A 50 -3.91 -0.14 -26.29
CA GLY A 50 -4.82 -0.29 -27.45
C GLY A 50 -4.14 0.12 -28.75
N ALA A 51 -4.20 -0.76 -29.73
CA ALA A 51 -3.74 -0.48 -31.08
C ALA A 51 -4.84 0.17 -31.92
N PRO A 52 -4.50 1.06 -32.87
CA PRO A 52 -5.48 1.66 -33.77
C PRO A 52 -6.02 0.61 -34.76
N ASP A 53 -7.32 0.71 -35.07
CA ASP A 53 -7.90 -0.06 -36.15
C ASP A 53 -7.51 0.59 -37.51
N LEU A 54 -6.68 -0.12 -38.28
CA LEU A 54 -6.22 0.33 -39.60
C LEU A 54 -7.35 0.36 -40.66
N LYS A 55 -8.50 -0.23 -40.38
CA LYS A 55 -9.68 -0.21 -41.25
C LYS A 55 -10.67 0.89 -40.87
N ALA A 56 -10.37 1.68 -39.82
CA ALA A 56 -11.23 2.78 -39.41
C ALA A 56 -11.38 3.84 -40.53
N PRO A 57 -12.55 4.48 -40.65
CA PRO A 57 -12.82 5.44 -41.75
C PRO A 57 -11.93 6.69 -41.67
N ASN A 58 -11.37 7.01 -40.51
CA ASN A 58 -10.40 8.10 -40.34
C ASN A 58 -9.59 7.92 -39.03
N VAL A 59 -8.52 8.69 -38.92
CA VAL A 59 -7.57 8.64 -37.77
C VAL A 59 -8.25 8.93 -36.43
N ALA A 60 -9.26 9.81 -36.41
CA ALA A 60 -9.96 10.14 -35.16
C ALA A 60 -10.76 8.94 -34.62
N VAL A 61 -11.45 8.23 -35.51
CA VAL A 61 -12.20 7.01 -35.16
C VAL A 61 -11.24 5.89 -34.72
N ALA A 62 -10.11 5.71 -35.45
CA ALA A 62 -9.08 4.75 -35.09
C ALA A 62 -8.55 5.01 -33.66
N ARG A 63 -8.24 6.28 -33.34
CA ARG A 63 -7.73 6.70 -32.02
C ARG A 63 -8.75 6.49 -30.90
N LEU A 64 -10.00 6.87 -31.10
CA LEU A 64 -11.07 6.63 -30.13
C LEU A 64 -11.31 5.13 -29.90
N GLY A 65 -11.17 4.31 -30.95
CA GLY A 65 -11.21 2.85 -30.85
C GLY A 65 -10.07 2.32 -29.99
N ALA A 66 -8.83 2.75 -30.29
CA ALA A 66 -7.64 2.38 -29.52
C ALA A 66 -7.76 2.78 -28.03
N GLU A 67 -8.27 3.97 -27.75
CA GLU A 67 -8.48 4.43 -26.35
C GLU A 67 -9.49 3.55 -25.61
N ARG A 68 -10.59 3.15 -26.24
CA ARG A 68 -11.57 2.23 -25.63
C ARG A 68 -10.97 0.86 -25.33
N VAL A 69 -10.18 0.33 -26.26
CA VAL A 69 -9.46 -0.93 -26.08
C VAL A 69 -8.46 -0.82 -24.94
N ALA A 70 -7.65 0.26 -24.91
CA ALA A 70 -6.68 0.51 -23.84
C ALA A 70 -7.35 0.60 -22.45
N LYS A 71 -8.49 1.29 -22.32
CA LYS A 71 -9.26 1.34 -21.08
C LYS A 71 -9.76 -0.04 -20.64
N ALA A 72 -10.32 -0.81 -21.56
CA ALA A 72 -10.82 -2.15 -21.27
C ALA A 72 -9.68 -3.09 -20.84
N ASP A 73 -8.52 -2.99 -21.49
CA ASP A 73 -7.31 -3.73 -21.16
C ASP A 73 -6.76 -3.30 -19.79
N ALA A 74 -6.73 -2.00 -19.50
CA ALA A 74 -6.29 -1.48 -18.20
C ALA A 74 -7.15 -1.99 -17.03
N TYR A 75 -8.47 -2.04 -17.20
CA TYR A 75 -9.37 -2.57 -16.17
C TYR A 75 -9.19 -4.08 -15.96
N ARG A 76 -8.99 -4.86 -17.02
CA ARG A 76 -8.67 -6.28 -16.91
C ARG A 76 -7.35 -6.50 -16.19
N ASN A 77 -6.31 -5.77 -16.57
CA ASN A 77 -5.00 -5.83 -15.96
C ASN A 77 -5.03 -5.39 -14.49
N LEU A 78 -5.83 -4.36 -14.16
CA LEU A 78 -6.03 -3.92 -12.77
C LEU A 78 -6.69 -5.00 -11.93
N LEU A 79 -7.70 -5.71 -12.45
CA LEU A 79 -8.33 -6.82 -11.74
C LEU A 79 -7.33 -7.95 -11.41
N GLU A 80 -6.46 -8.28 -12.37
CA GLU A 80 -5.41 -9.28 -12.14
C GLU A 80 -4.35 -8.77 -11.13
N ALA A 81 -3.95 -7.51 -11.21
CA ALA A 81 -3.02 -6.91 -10.25
C ALA A 81 -3.58 -6.90 -8.82
N ILE A 82 -4.86 -6.59 -8.65
CA ILE A 82 -5.57 -6.61 -7.37
C ILE A 82 -5.56 -8.00 -6.75
N LYS A 83 -5.70 -9.07 -7.53
CA LYS A 83 -5.62 -10.46 -7.03
C LYS A 83 -4.29 -10.77 -6.37
N GLY A 84 -3.21 -10.09 -6.77
CA GLY A 84 -1.87 -10.22 -6.19
C GLY A 84 -1.66 -9.46 -4.87
N VAL A 85 -2.61 -8.66 -4.40
CA VAL A 85 -2.50 -7.93 -3.13
C VAL A 85 -2.54 -8.91 -1.96
N ASN A 86 -1.56 -8.81 -1.05
CA ASN A 86 -1.55 -9.60 0.18
C ASN A 86 -2.58 -9.03 1.15
N VAL A 87 -3.55 -9.82 1.52
CA VAL A 87 -4.55 -9.47 2.54
C VAL A 87 -3.96 -9.66 3.93
N THR A 88 -3.32 -10.81 4.12
CA THR A 88 -2.52 -11.14 5.31
C THR A 88 -1.19 -11.75 4.86
N GLY A 89 -0.33 -12.16 5.78
CA GLY A 89 0.94 -12.83 5.42
C GLY A 89 0.78 -14.18 4.72
N SER A 90 -0.39 -14.81 4.82
CA SER A 90 -0.70 -16.15 4.26
C SER A 90 -1.72 -16.12 3.14
N THR A 91 -2.52 -15.05 3.02
CA THR A 91 -3.67 -14.98 2.11
C THR A 91 -3.55 -13.78 1.18
N THR A 92 -3.82 -14.01 -0.10
CA THR A 92 -3.94 -12.95 -1.11
C THR A 92 -5.41 -12.62 -1.38
N LEU A 93 -5.66 -11.51 -2.05
CA LEU A 93 -7.01 -11.11 -2.44
C LEU A 93 -7.65 -12.13 -3.41
N LYS A 94 -6.83 -12.83 -4.20
CA LYS A 94 -7.29 -13.93 -5.05
C LYS A 94 -8.11 -14.95 -4.25
N ASN A 95 -7.58 -15.41 -3.12
CA ASN A 95 -8.25 -16.38 -2.24
C ASN A 95 -9.59 -15.83 -1.75
N SER A 96 -9.65 -14.57 -1.31
CA SER A 96 -10.88 -13.94 -0.84
C SER A 96 -11.95 -13.80 -1.94
N ILE A 97 -11.52 -13.52 -3.18
CA ILE A 97 -12.40 -13.43 -4.36
C ILE A 97 -12.94 -14.82 -4.74
N GLU A 98 -12.13 -15.88 -4.65
CA GLU A 98 -12.53 -17.24 -4.99
C GLU A 98 -13.52 -17.83 -3.95
N GLU A 99 -13.39 -17.43 -2.68
CA GLU A 99 -14.24 -17.93 -1.59
C GLU A 99 -15.54 -17.14 -1.40
N SER A 100 -15.62 -15.88 -1.86
CA SER A 100 -16.78 -15.01 -1.64
C SER A 100 -17.22 -14.29 -2.92
N MET A 101 -18.43 -14.60 -3.36
CA MET A 101 -19.07 -13.89 -4.49
C MET A 101 -19.33 -12.42 -4.18
N GLU A 102 -19.58 -12.07 -2.93
CA GLU A 102 -19.78 -10.68 -2.48
C GLU A 102 -18.47 -9.88 -2.63
N VAL A 103 -17.34 -10.43 -2.20
CA VAL A 103 -16.02 -9.83 -2.40
C VAL A 103 -15.73 -9.68 -3.88
N LYS A 104 -15.97 -10.71 -4.68
CA LYS A 104 -15.78 -10.66 -6.14
C LYS A 104 -16.58 -9.51 -6.76
N THR A 105 -17.87 -9.42 -6.49
CA THR A 105 -18.75 -8.38 -7.02
C THR A 105 -18.30 -6.98 -6.58
N SER A 106 -17.90 -6.83 -5.33
CA SER A 106 -17.41 -5.57 -4.76
C SER A 106 -16.11 -5.11 -5.44
N VAL A 107 -15.16 -6.03 -5.65
CA VAL A 107 -13.89 -5.76 -6.35
C VAL A 107 -14.12 -5.42 -7.81
N GLU A 108 -14.99 -6.16 -8.52
CA GLU A 108 -15.35 -5.83 -9.92
C GLU A 108 -16.02 -4.45 -10.03
N GLY A 109 -16.85 -4.08 -9.08
CA GLY A 109 -17.46 -2.75 -8.99
C GLY A 109 -16.41 -1.66 -8.79
N LEU A 110 -15.44 -1.91 -7.91
CA LEU A 110 -14.33 -1.00 -7.65
C LEU A 110 -13.44 -0.80 -8.89
N VAL A 111 -13.12 -1.87 -9.61
CA VAL A 111 -12.33 -1.80 -10.85
C VAL A 111 -13.04 -0.98 -11.92
N LYS A 112 -14.36 -1.11 -12.08
CA LYS A 112 -15.15 -0.29 -13.02
C LYS A 112 -15.13 1.21 -12.68
N GLY A 113 -14.96 1.55 -11.40
CA GLY A 113 -14.82 2.92 -10.89
C GLY A 113 -13.37 3.38 -10.73
N ALA A 114 -12.38 2.64 -11.23
CA ALA A 114 -10.97 2.99 -11.09
C ALA A 114 -10.64 4.34 -11.73
N GLU A 115 -9.77 5.09 -11.08
CA GLU A 115 -9.32 6.40 -11.55
C GLU A 115 -8.34 6.26 -12.71
N ILE A 116 -8.56 7.02 -13.79
CA ILE A 116 -7.59 7.14 -14.88
C ILE A 116 -6.55 8.17 -14.47
N VAL A 117 -5.30 7.70 -14.29
CA VAL A 117 -4.17 8.55 -13.89
C VAL A 117 -3.61 9.31 -15.07
N THR A 118 -3.44 8.63 -16.22
CA THR A 118 -2.91 9.22 -17.43
C THR A 118 -3.32 8.43 -18.67
N THR A 119 -3.39 9.13 -19.79
CA THR A 119 -3.56 8.54 -21.14
C THR A 119 -2.43 9.06 -22.01
N LYS A 120 -1.65 8.15 -22.59
CA LYS A 120 -0.57 8.46 -23.54
C LYS A 120 -1.00 8.10 -24.93
N TYR A 121 -0.81 9.02 -25.86
CA TYR A 121 -1.06 8.82 -27.27
C TYR A 121 0.26 8.74 -28.02
N TYR A 122 0.41 7.73 -28.86
CA TYR A 122 1.62 7.50 -29.66
C TYR A 122 1.44 7.97 -31.10
N SER A 123 2.55 8.22 -31.80
CA SER A 123 2.55 8.70 -33.19
C SER A 123 2.00 7.67 -34.17
N ASP A 124 2.08 6.39 -33.85
CA ASP A 124 1.52 5.27 -34.61
C ASP A 124 0.01 5.09 -34.42
N GLY A 125 -0.61 5.93 -33.57
CA GLY A 125 -2.03 5.87 -33.21
C GLY A 125 -2.35 4.94 -32.05
N GLY A 126 -1.35 4.28 -31.47
CA GLY A 126 -1.49 3.49 -30.24
C GLY A 126 -1.83 4.38 -29.04
N VAL A 127 -2.47 3.79 -28.03
CA VAL A 127 -2.86 4.48 -26.79
C VAL A 127 -2.55 3.60 -25.58
N ASP A 128 -1.90 4.17 -24.57
CA ASP A 128 -1.78 3.55 -23.24
C ASP A 128 -2.62 4.31 -22.23
N VAL A 129 -3.31 3.58 -21.37
CA VAL A 129 -4.09 4.11 -20.27
C VAL A 129 -3.59 3.51 -18.95
N VAL A 130 -3.24 4.38 -18.00
CA VAL A 130 -2.88 3.98 -16.64
C VAL A 130 -4.06 4.24 -15.72
N VAL A 131 -4.47 3.22 -14.98
CA VAL A 131 -5.55 3.28 -13.99
C VAL A 131 -5.04 2.93 -12.60
N ARG A 132 -5.74 3.39 -11.56
CA ARG A 132 -5.42 3.05 -10.18
C ARG A 132 -6.64 2.90 -9.29
N VAL A 133 -6.47 2.15 -8.20
CA VAL A 133 -7.44 2.03 -7.09
C VAL A 133 -6.72 2.20 -5.75
N PRO A 134 -7.35 2.87 -4.76
CA PRO A 134 -6.79 2.98 -3.41
C PRO A 134 -6.80 1.62 -2.69
N LEU A 135 -5.72 1.30 -1.95
CA LEU A 135 -5.65 0.12 -1.09
C LEU A 135 -6.63 0.20 0.08
N SER A 136 -6.91 1.41 0.61
CA SER A 136 -7.90 1.60 1.68
C SER A 136 -9.29 1.17 1.25
N THR A 137 -9.71 1.50 0.02
CA THR A 137 -11.00 1.06 -0.52
C THR A 137 -11.05 -0.47 -0.72
N LEU A 138 -9.93 -1.09 -1.14
CA LEU A 138 -9.82 -2.55 -1.19
C LEU A 138 -9.93 -3.15 0.21
N SER A 139 -9.23 -2.57 1.20
CA SER A 139 -9.30 -3.01 2.60
C SER A 139 -10.73 -2.99 3.13
N ASP A 140 -11.48 -1.91 2.86
CA ASP A 140 -12.90 -1.80 3.26
C ASP A 140 -13.75 -2.92 2.65
N LYS A 141 -13.60 -3.18 1.34
CA LYS A 141 -14.39 -4.20 0.63
C LYS A 141 -14.11 -5.64 1.06
N VAL A 142 -12.90 -5.93 1.52
CA VAL A 142 -12.50 -7.29 1.92
C VAL A 142 -12.49 -7.49 3.43
N SER A 143 -12.53 -6.42 4.21
CA SER A 143 -12.41 -6.47 5.67
C SER A 143 -13.47 -7.34 6.36
N GLY A 144 -14.69 -7.41 5.82
CA GLY A 144 -15.79 -8.23 6.30
C GLY A 144 -15.90 -9.59 5.62
N SER A 145 -14.95 -9.99 4.76
CA SER A 145 -15.04 -11.28 4.10
C SER A 145 -14.83 -12.44 5.08
N PRO A 146 -15.56 -13.57 4.90
CA PRO A 146 -15.43 -14.74 5.78
C PRO A 146 -14.00 -15.25 5.91
N THR A 147 -13.22 -15.19 4.82
CA THR A 147 -11.80 -15.59 4.79
C THR A 147 -10.96 -14.71 5.69
N VAL A 148 -11.10 -13.37 5.56
CA VAL A 148 -10.34 -12.40 6.35
C VAL A 148 -10.73 -12.49 7.82
N GLU A 149 -12.03 -12.53 8.12
CA GLU A 149 -12.51 -12.66 9.51
C GLU A 149 -12.04 -13.96 10.16
N LYS A 150 -12.10 -15.10 9.44
CA LYS A 150 -11.60 -16.39 9.91
C LYS A 150 -10.10 -16.38 10.16
N GLU A 151 -9.31 -15.78 9.25
CA GLU A 151 -7.86 -15.67 9.44
C GLU A 151 -7.50 -14.75 10.61
N ILE A 152 -8.16 -13.61 10.73
CA ILE A 152 -7.96 -12.71 11.86
C ILE A 152 -8.39 -13.40 13.16
N ALA A 153 -9.54 -14.08 13.18
CA ALA A 153 -10.00 -14.83 14.34
C ALA A 153 -9.04 -15.96 14.73
N ASN A 154 -8.50 -16.70 13.75
CA ASN A 154 -7.48 -17.73 13.99
C ASN A 154 -6.18 -17.15 14.55
N LYS A 155 -5.79 -15.98 14.08
CA LYS A 155 -4.65 -15.22 14.61
C LYS A 155 -4.93 -14.69 16.02
N GLU A 156 -6.17 -14.33 16.32
CA GLU A 156 -6.63 -13.78 17.59
C GLU A 156 -7.07 -14.82 18.63
N SER A 157 -7.20 -16.11 18.26
CA SER A 157 -7.48 -17.20 19.22
C SER A 157 -6.37 -17.39 20.26
N VAL A 158 -5.22 -16.78 20.04
CA VAL A 158 -4.20 -16.57 21.06
C VAL A 158 -4.66 -15.42 21.96
N LYS A 159 -4.89 -15.73 23.24
CA LYS A 159 -5.48 -14.88 24.31
C LYS A 159 -5.04 -13.40 24.19
N PRO A 160 -5.97 -12.44 24.09
CA PRO A 160 -5.63 -11.01 24.05
C PRO A 160 -4.83 -10.62 25.29
N ALA A 161 -3.79 -9.79 25.12
CA ALA A 161 -3.19 -9.12 26.26
C ALA A 161 -4.28 -8.27 26.92
N ALA A 162 -4.55 -8.49 28.21
CA ALA A 162 -5.46 -7.61 28.94
C ALA A 162 -4.98 -6.16 28.74
N PRO A 163 -5.89 -5.19 28.51
CA PRO A 163 -5.49 -3.80 28.50
C PRO A 163 -4.84 -3.50 29.84
N ALA A 164 -3.52 -3.34 29.82
CA ALA A 164 -2.82 -2.90 31.01
C ALA A 164 -3.34 -1.49 31.30
N THR A 165 -3.95 -1.32 32.46
CA THR A 165 -4.31 -0.01 32.99
C THR A 165 -3.05 0.84 32.90
N PRO A 166 -3.06 2.00 32.24
CA PRO A 166 -1.86 2.82 32.11
C PRO A 166 -1.43 3.24 33.51
N THR A 167 -0.35 2.66 33.99
CA THR A 167 0.36 3.21 35.15
C THR A 167 0.99 4.51 34.66
N PRO A 168 0.71 5.67 35.26
CA PRO A 168 1.34 6.91 34.86
C PRO A 168 2.84 6.79 35.03
N ALA A 169 3.57 6.63 33.94
CA ALA A 169 5.02 6.72 33.99
C ALA A 169 5.38 8.20 34.14
N ALA A 170 5.86 8.55 35.33
CA ALA A 170 6.57 9.78 35.59
C ALA A 170 7.89 9.74 34.81
N ASP A 171 7.91 10.22 33.60
CA ASP A 171 9.14 10.68 32.98
C ASP A 171 8.79 11.77 31.95
N GLY A 172 9.47 12.94 32.05
CA GLY A 172 9.17 14.19 31.38
C GLY A 172 9.40 14.25 29.87
N GLY A 173 9.31 13.14 29.18
CA GLY A 173 9.30 13.05 27.71
C GLY A 173 7.87 13.01 27.19
N GLY A 174 7.44 14.00 26.41
CA GLY A 174 6.11 14.07 25.81
C GLY A 174 5.71 12.76 25.14
N GLN A 175 4.44 12.35 25.33
CA GLN A 175 3.89 11.12 24.72
C GLN A 175 4.03 11.15 23.21
N LYS A 176 4.51 10.05 22.64
CA LYS A 176 4.69 9.86 21.20
C LYS A 176 3.35 9.65 20.50
N SER A 177 3.16 10.28 19.37
CA SER A 177 1.89 10.23 18.60
C SER A 177 1.91 9.28 17.42
N VAL A 178 3.09 8.76 17.03
CA VAL A 178 3.27 7.84 15.91
C VAL A 178 4.11 6.66 16.37
N LEU A 179 3.68 5.44 15.99
CA LEU A 179 4.42 4.21 16.25
C LEU A 179 5.10 3.75 14.96
N VAL A 180 6.41 3.59 14.99
CA VAL A 180 7.21 3.13 13.86
C VAL A 180 7.85 1.79 14.21
N PHE A 181 7.52 0.76 13.45
CA PHE A 181 8.21 -0.54 13.50
C PHE A 181 9.29 -0.58 12.43
N ASP A 182 10.54 -0.52 12.83
CA ASP A 182 11.70 -0.67 11.94
C ASP A 182 12.01 -2.18 11.80
N VAL A 183 11.66 -2.74 10.63
CA VAL A 183 11.90 -4.14 10.28
C VAL A 183 13.01 -4.31 9.24
N ARG A 184 13.78 -3.26 8.99
CA ARG A 184 14.88 -3.31 8.02
C ARG A 184 15.87 -4.41 8.39
N GLY A 185 16.19 -5.24 7.40
CA GLY A 185 17.03 -6.44 7.57
C GLY A 185 16.25 -7.72 7.89
N ALA A 186 14.96 -7.66 8.21
CA ALA A 186 14.09 -8.82 8.29
C ALA A 186 13.43 -9.14 6.94
N LYS A 187 13.07 -10.40 6.71
CA LYS A 187 12.28 -10.80 5.53
C LYS A 187 10.82 -10.43 5.76
N PHE A 188 10.46 -9.23 5.33
CA PHE A 188 9.12 -8.68 5.49
C PHE A 188 8.43 -8.48 4.15
N THR A 189 7.12 -8.70 4.11
CA THR A 189 6.26 -8.46 2.94
C THR A 189 5.02 -7.70 3.38
N PRO A 190 4.69 -6.54 2.78
CA PRO A 190 3.51 -5.77 3.12
C PRO A 190 2.21 -6.54 2.91
N SER A 191 1.20 -6.26 3.74
CA SER A 191 -0.16 -6.81 3.62
C SER A 191 -1.20 -5.80 4.11
N LEU A 192 -2.48 -5.99 3.75
CA LEU A 192 -3.56 -5.07 4.17
C LEU A 192 -3.81 -5.14 5.68
N PHE A 193 -3.74 -6.35 6.28
CA PHE A 193 -4.04 -6.60 7.68
C PHE A 193 -2.93 -7.38 8.39
N PRO A 194 -1.74 -6.77 8.61
CA PRO A 194 -0.71 -7.38 9.43
C PRO A 194 -1.13 -7.37 10.89
N VAL A 195 -0.62 -8.30 11.68
CA VAL A 195 -0.86 -8.38 13.12
C VAL A 195 0.47 -8.24 13.87
N VAL A 196 0.45 -7.53 14.98
CA VAL A 196 1.60 -7.41 15.88
C VAL A 196 1.32 -8.21 17.15
N TYR A 197 2.23 -9.13 17.43
CA TYR A 197 2.17 -10.03 18.59
C TYR A 197 3.27 -9.73 19.59
N THR A 198 3.08 -10.17 20.82
CA THR A 198 4.16 -10.36 21.78
C THR A 198 4.85 -11.71 21.57
N ASP A 199 6.01 -11.95 22.19
CA ASP A 199 6.70 -13.24 22.15
C ASP A 199 5.84 -14.40 22.71
N ASP A 200 4.95 -14.13 23.66
CA ASP A 200 3.98 -15.09 24.23
C ASP A 200 2.69 -15.20 23.39
N GLY A 201 2.65 -14.56 22.22
CA GLY A 201 1.59 -14.69 21.23
C GLY A 201 0.36 -13.82 21.46
N LYS A 202 0.36 -12.93 22.46
CA LYS A 202 -0.74 -11.98 22.67
C LYS A 202 -0.73 -10.90 21.58
N ILE A 203 -1.91 -10.44 21.19
CA ILE A 203 -2.05 -9.39 20.19
C ILE A 203 -1.82 -8.02 20.83
N VAL A 204 -0.92 -7.26 20.20
CA VAL A 204 -0.63 -5.86 20.52
C VAL A 204 -1.38 -4.93 19.59
N TYR A 205 -1.44 -5.28 18.29
CA TYR A 205 -2.10 -4.49 17.26
C TYR A 205 -2.69 -5.36 16.16
N SER A 206 -3.94 -5.10 15.81
CA SER A 206 -4.64 -5.74 14.71
C SER A 206 -5.73 -4.80 14.17
N LYS A 207 -6.43 -5.22 13.12
CA LYS A 207 -7.58 -4.50 12.55
C LYS A 207 -8.60 -4.05 13.62
N LYS A 208 -8.83 -4.86 14.66
CA LYS A 208 -9.85 -4.58 15.70
C LYS A 208 -9.55 -3.37 16.57
N GLN A 209 -8.29 -2.95 16.66
CA GLN A 209 -7.91 -1.75 17.41
C GLN A 209 -8.06 -0.46 16.60
N VAL A 210 -8.27 -0.56 15.28
CA VAL A 210 -8.37 0.61 14.39
C VAL A 210 -9.83 0.99 14.19
N ARG A 211 -10.12 2.28 14.21
CA ARG A 211 -11.47 2.80 13.94
C ARG A 211 -11.90 2.52 12.49
N ASP A 212 -13.14 2.15 12.26
CA ASP A 212 -13.67 1.82 10.94
C ASP A 212 -13.49 2.96 9.91
N GLU A 213 -13.65 4.21 10.35
CA GLU A 213 -13.43 5.38 9.49
C GLU A 213 -11.99 5.49 9.00
N VAL A 214 -11.03 5.17 9.87
CA VAL A 214 -9.60 5.17 9.54
C VAL A 214 -9.28 4.04 8.56
N LEU A 215 -9.83 2.84 8.79
CA LEU A 215 -9.67 1.71 7.86
C LEU A 215 -10.16 2.04 6.46
N LYS A 216 -11.26 2.79 6.33
CA LYS A 216 -11.85 3.17 5.04
C LYS A 216 -11.09 4.27 4.31
N THR A 217 -10.43 5.17 5.04
CA THR A 217 -9.79 6.36 4.46
C THR A 217 -8.31 6.18 4.25
N THR A 218 -7.59 5.73 5.26
CA THR A 218 -6.11 5.66 5.27
C THR A 218 -5.56 4.25 5.40
N GLY A 219 -6.41 3.26 5.74
CA GLY A 219 -5.95 1.92 6.09
C GLY A 219 -5.42 1.84 7.53
N MET A 220 -4.99 0.65 7.96
CA MET A 220 -4.52 0.45 9.33
C MET A 220 -3.03 0.73 9.54
N ILE A 221 -2.23 0.67 8.48
CA ILE A 221 -0.76 0.78 8.53
C ILE A 221 -0.25 1.49 7.29
N HIS A 222 0.77 2.33 7.47
CA HIS A 222 1.54 2.93 6.39
C HIS A 222 2.87 2.21 6.21
N TYR A 223 3.27 2.02 4.95
CA TYR A 223 4.51 1.34 4.59
C TYR A 223 5.49 2.32 3.97
N ILE A 224 6.71 2.37 4.50
CA ILE A 224 7.77 3.24 4.00
C ILE A 224 9.02 2.39 3.81
N LYS A 225 9.72 2.59 2.70
CA LYS A 225 10.94 1.88 2.37
C LYS A 225 12.15 2.71 2.74
N ASP A 226 13.09 2.10 3.47
CA ASP A 226 14.46 2.54 3.75
C ASP A 226 14.66 3.94 4.39
N ASP A 227 13.62 4.78 4.52
CA ASP A 227 13.81 6.19 4.86
C ASP A 227 12.93 6.65 6.03
N LEU A 228 13.56 6.97 7.16
CA LEU A 228 12.90 7.55 8.33
C LEU A 228 12.51 9.02 8.11
N ASP A 229 13.20 9.74 7.23
CA ASP A 229 12.88 11.13 6.91
C ASP A 229 11.54 11.23 6.17
N SER A 230 11.20 10.23 5.37
CA SER A 230 9.88 10.12 4.74
C SER A 230 8.75 9.96 5.78
N VAL A 231 9.00 9.28 6.91
CA VAL A 231 8.05 9.22 8.02
C VAL A 231 7.86 10.61 8.63
N SER A 232 8.97 11.36 8.79
CA SER A 232 8.94 12.73 9.32
C SER A 232 8.19 13.70 8.41
N MET A 233 8.29 13.54 7.10
CA MET A 233 7.52 14.33 6.12
C MET A 233 6.01 14.07 6.24
N MET A 234 5.62 12.84 6.55
CA MET A 234 4.21 12.43 6.64
C MET A 234 3.57 12.80 7.99
N TYR A 235 4.31 12.68 9.10
CA TYR A 235 3.77 12.77 10.45
C TYR A 235 4.39 13.89 11.30
N GLY A 236 5.34 14.65 10.76
CA GLY A 236 6.02 15.73 11.46
C GLY A 236 7.29 15.29 12.19
N ASP A 237 7.66 16.01 13.24
CA ASP A 237 8.95 15.87 13.93
C ASP A 237 9.21 14.42 14.42
N ALA A 238 10.41 13.93 14.17
CA ALA A 238 10.91 12.66 14.68
C ALA A 238 10.79 12.55 16.22
N ALA A 239 10.82 13.69 16.93
CA ALA A 239 10.58 13.74 18.38
C ALA A 239 9.18 13.22 18.78
N THR A 240 8.21 13.21 17.89
CA THR A 240 6.85 12.69 18.13
C THR A 240 6.69 11.20 17.87
N MET A 241 7.72 10.54 17.35
CA MET A 241 7.70 9.15 16.94
C MET A 241 8.28 8.23 18.01
N LEU A 242 7.66 7.06 18.18
CA LEU A 242 8.23 5.92 18.92
C LEU A 242 8.75 4.92 17.88
N VAL A 243 10.06 4.89 17.68
CA VAL A 243 10.71 3.95 16.75
C VAL A 243 11.15 2.71 17.52
N LEU A 244 10.70 1.54 17.08
CA LEU A 244 11.02 0.25 17.68
C LEU A 244 11.62 -0.67 16.61
N LYS A 245 12.82 -1.19 16.87
CA LYS A 245 13.47 -2.13 15.96
C LYS A 245 12.94 -3.54 16.17
N ILE A 246 12.38 -4.14 15.11
CA ILE A 246 11.77 -5.46 15.14
C ILE A 246 12.55 -6.41 14.22
N ASN A 247 13.08 -7.47 14.79
CA ASN A 247 13.86 -8.47 14.04
C ASN A 247 13.09 -9.77 13.78
N LYS A 248 11.93 -9.96 14.43
CA LYS A 248 11.14 -11.18 14.35
C LYS A 248 9.87 -10.92 13.53
N VAL A 249 9.76 -11.60 12.39
CA VAL A 249 8.60 -11.57 11.49
C VAL A 249 7.98 -12.97 11.42
N LYS A 250 6.67 -13.05 11.60
CA LYS A 250 5.87 -14.28 11.48
C LYS A 250 5.00 -14.17 10.22
N ASN A 251 4.74 -15.31 9.54
CA ASN A 251 3.86 -15.36 8.36
C ASN A 251 4.19 -14.30 7.30
N LYS A 252 5.46 -13.91 7.14
CA LYS A 252 5.96 -12.88 6.20
C LYS A 252 5.56 -11.42 6.50
N SER A 253 4.43 -11.14 7.15
CA SER A 253 3.92 -9.78 7.38
C SER A 253 3.55 -9.46 8.81
N ASP A 254 3.43 -10.46 9.68
CA ASP A 254 3.10 -10.26 11.08
C ASP A 254 4.37 -10.00 11.90
N LEU A 255 4.31 -9.08 12.86
CA LEU A 255 5.46 -8.66 13.67
C LEU A 255 5.40 -9.29 15.05
N ILE A 256 6.56 -9.54 15.64
CA ILE A 256 6.67 -10.00 17.03
C ILE A 256 7.50 -8.98 17.80
N VAL A 257 6.90 -8.36 18.82
CA VAL A 257 7.53 -7.42 19.76
C VAL A 257 7.94 -8.12 21.04
N GLY A 258 9.11 -7.81 21.53
CA GLY A 258 9.59 -8.30 22.82
C GLY A 258 9.02 -7.51 23.99
N ALA A 259 9.37 -7.91 25.22
CA ALA A 259 8.89 -7.28 26.43
C ALA A 259 9.29 -5.80 26.56
N ASN A 260 10.50 -5.44 26.12
CA ASN A 260 11.00 -4.06 26.18
C ASN A 260 10.26 -3.13 25.21
N GLU A 261 10.00 -3.60 23.98
CA GLU A 261 9.24 -2.88 22.97
C GLU A 261 7.80 -2.69 23.45
N LEU A 262 7.18 -3.74 24.01
CA LEU A 262 5.84 -3.67 24.56
C LEU A 262 5.75 -2.64 25.71
N ALA A 263 6.69 -2.67 26.67
CA ALA A 263 6.77 -1.69 27.75
C ALA A 263 6.92 -0.25 27.20
N SER A 264 7.70 -0.07 26.15
CA SER A 264 7.86 1.22 25.48
C SER A 264 6.57 1.71 24.82
N ILE A 265 5.81 0.83 24.15
CA ILE A 265 4.49 1.14 23.59
C ILE A 265 3.54 1.60 24.70
N GLN A 266 3.45 0.83 25.78
CA GLN A 266 2.52 1.10 26.89
C GLN A 266 2.84 2.39 27.63
N SER A 267 4.13 2.74 27.80
CA SER A 267 4.55 3.89 28.60
C SER A 267 4.70 5.20 27.81
N LYS A 268 5.08 5.11 26.52
CA LYS A 268 5.49 6.28 25.74
C LYS A 268 4.52 6.66 24.62
N LEU A 269 3.67 5.72 24.14
CA LEU A 269 2.76 5.96 23.04
C LEU A 269 1.43 6.55 23.56
N LYS A 270 0.87 7.51 22.81
CA LYS A 270 -0.48 8.01 23.08
C LYS A 270 -1.51 6.89 22.89
N PRO A 271 -2.54 6.80 23.76
CA PRO A 271 -3.53 5.71 23.70
C PRO A 271 -4.29 5.62 22.38
N ASP A 272 -4.52 6.75 21.72
CA ASP A 272 -5.28 6.87 20.48
C ASP A 272 -4.45 6.65 19.21
N ALA A 273 -3.10 6.66 19.31
CA ALA A 273 -2.22 6.54 18.13
C ALA A 273 -2.51 5.29 17.28
N MET A 274 -2.70 4.14 17.92
CA MET A 274 -3.03 2.89 17.22
C MET A 274 -4.44 2.89 16.63
N SER A 275 -5.44 3.41 17.34
CA SER A 275 -6.81 3.48 16.85
C SER A 275 -6.99 4.48 15.71
N GLU A 276 -6.11 5.48 15.63
CA GLU A 276 -6.03 6.46 14.53
C GLU A 276 -5.17 5.99 13.35
N GLY A 277 -4.68 4.74 13.34
CA GLY A 277 -3.87 4.21 12.26
C GLY A 277 -2.50 4.90 12.10
N LYS A 278 -2.03 5.60 13.16
CA LYS A 278 -0.70 6.25 13.16
C LYS A 278 0.41 5.24 13.44
N VAL A 279 0.39 4.16 12.66
CA VAL A 279 1.35 3.06 12.72
C VAL A 279 2.05 2.95 11.39
N VAL A 280 3.37 2.93 11.41
CA VAL A 280 4.24 2.85 10.23
C VAL A 280 5.11 1.61 10.35
N ILE A 281 5.28 0.90 9.24
CA ILE A 281 6.31 -0.14 9.08
C ILE A 281 7.36 0.37 8.11
N LEU A 282 8.59 0.46 8.61
CA LEU A 282 9.79 0.83 7.87
C LEU A 282 10.57 -0.44 7.52
N PHE A 283 10.77 -0.74 6.21
CA PHE A 283 11.38 -2.01 5.74
C PHE A 283 12.25 -1.86 4.50
#